data_b1a11aa01a1c3a8a50f9e41d6e5fc6a1
#
_entry.id   b1a11aa01a1c3a8a50f9e41d6e5fc6a1
#
_cell.length_a   1.000
_cell.length_b   1.000
_cell.length_c   1.000
_cell.angle_alpha   90.00
_cell.angle_beta   90.00
_cell.angle_gamma   90.00
#
_symmetry.space_group_name_H-M   'P 1'
#
loop_
_entity.id
_entity.type
_entity.pdbx_description
1 polymer ?
#
loop_
_entity_poly.entity_id
_entity_poly.type
_entity_poly.pdbx_seq_one_letter_code
_entity_poly.pdbx_strand_id
1 'polypeptide(L)'
;MGRTTLKWEDVIQFEEVKGYGQHIWRDGNKLYYVTEEGGIAPQRVVYELPYELFTLLESGERTLLEVSWKIKHDSWPPTEEEKLISQRSFIRKYPTSLIDFPENRKLFSQEELEELIPIAEKIRIESKGNLPWNYVSPLEKGE
;
A
#
# COMPACT_ATOMS: atom_id res chain seq x y z
N MET A 1 -2.29 1.00 16.96
CA MET A 1 -1.43 1.55 17.98
C MET A 1 -1.84 2.95 18.33
N GLY A 2 -1.56 3.33 19.57
CA GLY A 2 -2.28 4.42 20.17
C GLY A 2 -1.89 5.82 19.75
N ARG A 3 -2.76 6.46 19.02
CA ARG A 3 -2.69 7.90 18.88
C ARG A 3 -2.92 8.53 20.24
N THR A 4 -2.03 9.44 20.66
CA THR A 4 -2.15 10.11 21.95
C THR A 4 -2.89 11.42 21.80
N THR A 5 -3.21 12.06 22.93
CA THR A 5 -3.77 13.40 22.96
C THR A 5 -2.69 14.49 23.05
N LEU A 6 -1.42 14.10 23.04
CA LEU A 6 -0.30 15.04 23.09
C LEU A 6 -0.28 15.92 21.84
N LYS A 7 0.18 17.15 22.04
CA LYS A 7 0.33 18.13 20.98
C LYS A 7 1.82 18.36 20.71
N TRP A 8 2.12 19.02 19.59
CA TRP A 8 3.50 19.35 19.24
C TRP A 8 4.18 20.15 20.36
N GLU A 9 3.47 21.08 20.98
CA GLU A 9 3.97 21.89 22.07
C GLU A 9 4.40 21.06 23.29
N ASP A 10 3.76 19.91 23.49
CA ASP A 10 4.15 19.00 24.56
C ASP A 10 5.43 18.24 24.19
N VAL A 11 5.49 17.76 22.96
CA VAL A 11 6.57 16.89 22.47
C VAL A 11 7.89 17.62 22.37
N ILE A 12 7.90 18.90 21.99
CA ILE A 12 9.15 19.66 21.87
C ILE A 12 9.87 19.87 23.20
N GLN A 13 9.19 19.59 24.31
CA GLN A 13 9.80 19.64 25.65
C GLN A 13 10.49 18.30 25.99
N PHE A 14 10.27 17.27 25.20
CA PHE A 14 10.92 15.98 25.38
C PHE A 14 12.27 15.97 24.69
N GLU A 15 12.99 14.85 24.82
CA GLU A 15 14.27 14.68 24.16
C GLU A 15 14.06 14.16 22.74
N GLU A 16 14.61 14.86 21.76
CA GLU A 16 14.58 14.39 20.38
C GLU A 16 15.54 13.21 20.21
N VAL A 17 15.06 12.12 19.61
CA VAL A 17 15.94 11.02 19.19
C VAL A 17 16.47 11.37 17.80
N LYS A 18 17.74 11.70 17.73
CA LYS A 18 18.36 12.18 16.50
C LYS A 18 18.50 11.10 15.45
N GLY A 19 18.52 11.53 14.17
CA GLY A 19 18.62 10.62 13.05
C GLY A 19 17.28 10.27 12.38
N TYR A 20 16.17 10.80 12.89
CA TYR A 20 14.83 10.48 12.38
C TYR A 20 14.04 11.73 11.95
N GLY A 21 14.71 12.80 11.63
CA GLY A 21 14.08 14.00 11.10
C GLY A 21 13.04 14.64 12.01
N GLN A 22 13.28 14.65 13.31
CA GLN A 22 12.37 15.18 14.32
C GLN A 22 11.06 14.39 14.46
N HIS A 23 11.01 13.16 13.96
CA HIS A 23 9.82 12.32 14.07
C HIS A 23 9.77 11.51 15.35
N ILE A 24 10.90 11.27 16.01
CA ILE A 24 10.95 10.43 17.22
C ILE A 24 11.45 11.21 18.41
N TRP A 25 10.69 11.12 19.50
CA TRP A 25 10.94 11.85 20.74
C TRP A 25 10.84 10.90 21.93
N ARG A 26 11.55 11.22 22.97
CA ARG A 26 11.62 10.41 24.19
C ARG A 26 11.23 11.22 25.41
N ASP A 27 10.35 10.66 26.24
CA ASP A 27 10.01 11.18 27.54
C ASP A 27 10.22 10.06 28.58
N GLY A 28 11.36 10.10 29.26
CA GLY A 28 11.73 9.05 30.19
C GLY A 28 11.92 7.71 29.47
N ASN A 29 11.10 6.73 29.81
CA ASN A 29 11.12 5.40 29.18
C ASN A 29 10.07 5.25 28.07
N LYS A 30 9.37 6.34 27.73
CA LYS A 30 8.37 6.32 26.66
C LYS A 30 8.92 6.97 25.41
N LEU A 31 8.54 6.41 24.28
CA LEU A 31 8.91 6.92 22.96
C LEU A 31 7.65 7.35 22.21
N TYR A 32 7.79 8.39 21.38
CA TYR A 32 6.68 8.93 20.62
C TYR A 32 7.09 9.13 19.17
N TYR A 33 6.15 8.89 18.27
CA TYR A 33 6.29 9.16 16.85
C TYR A 33 5.37 10.32 16.47
N VAL A 34 5.95 11.35 15.84
CA VAL A 34 5.22 12.55 15.42
C VAL A 34 5.18 12.58 13.91
N THR A 35 3.99 12.79 13.36
CA THR A 35 3.79 12.91 11.92
C THR A 35 2.70 13.92 11.63
N GLU A 36 2.56 14.31 10.36
CA GLU A 36 1.48 15.18 9.93
C GLU A 36 0.40 14.35 9.26
N GLU A 37 -0.86 14.61 9.63
CA GLU A 37 -2.02 13.96 9.04
C GLU A 37 -3.05 15.02 8.69
N GLY A 38 -3.85 14.71 7.68
CA GLY A 38 -4.87 15.59 7.17
C GLY A 38 -4.58 16.00 5.75
N GLY A 39 -5.61 16.45 5.04
CA GLY A 39 -5.49 16.85 3.64
C GLY A 39 -5.12 18.31 3.46
N ILE A 40 -6.13 19.19 3.44
CA ILE A 40 -5.94 20.62 3.14
C ILE A 40 -5.22 21.35 4.27
N ALA A 41 -5.45 20.95 5.51
CA ALA A 41 -4.83 21.56 6.69
C ALA A 41 -4.18 20.48 7.54
N PRO A 42 -2.98 20.01 7.17
CA PRO A 42 -2.32 18.93 7.93
C PRO A 42 -2.00 19.38 9.35
N GLN A 43 -2.25 18.47 10.30
CA GLN A 43 -1.98 18.67 11.71
C GLN A 43 -0.95 17.66 12.19
N ARG A 44 -0.08 18.10 13.10
CA ARG A 44 0.84 17.18 13.74
C ARG A 44 0.08 16.33 14.74
N VAL A 45 0.25 15.04 14.61
CA VAL A 45 -0.33 14.05 15.52
C VAL A 45 0.79 13.25 16.16
N VAL A 46 0.56 12.80 17.39
CA VAL A 46 1.56 12.11 18.19
C VAL A 46 1.05 10.72 18.52
N TYR A 47 1.84 9.70 18.13
CA TYR A 47 1.57 8.30 18.47
C TYR A 47 2.56 7.83 19.52
N GLU A 48 2.11 6.97 20.41
CA GLU A 48 3.04 6.26 21.28
C GLU A 48 3.79 5.23 20.44
N LEU A 49 5.13 5.23 20.51
CA LEU A 49 5.97 4.32 19.75
C LEU A 49 6.39 3.17 20.66
N PRO A 50 5.90 1.94 20.41
CA PRO A 50 6.35 0.78 21.18
C PRO A 50 7.86 0.57 21.06
N TYR A 51 8.48 0.22 22.15
CA TYR A 51 9.93 -0.01 22.18
C TYR A 51 10.38 -1.05 21.15
N GLU A 52 9.57 -2.07 20.93
CA GLU A 52 9.83 -3.11 19.95
C GLU A 52 10.01 -2.55 18.54
N LEU A 53 9.19 -1.57 18.16
CA LEU A 53 9.29 -0.93 16.84
C LEU A 53 10.51 -0.03 16.76
N PHE A 54 10.85 0.63 17.87
CA PHE A 54 12.02 1.47 17.93
C PHE A 54 13.31 0.64 17.76
N THR A 55 13.37 -0.55 18.35
CA THR A 55 14.52 -1.44 18.16
C THR A 55 14.69 -1.86 16.71
N LEU A 56 13.60 -2.04 15.97
CA LEU A 56 13.67 -2.36 14.54
C LEU A 56 14.26 -1.22 13.72
N LEU A 57 13.97 0.02 14.11
CA LEU A 57 14.59 1.21 13.49
C LEU A 57 16.09 1.27 13.78
N GLU A 58 16.47 1.05 15.02
CA GLU A 58 17.87 1.13 15.43
C GLU A 58 18.73 0.04 14.80
N SER A 59 18.17 -1.16 14.65
CA SER A 59 18.88 -2.28 14.04
C SER A 59 18.94 -2.19 12.51
N GLY A 60 18.13 -1.33 11.90
CA GLY A 60 18.03 -1.21 10.45
C GLY A 60 17.16 -2.28 9.79
N GLU A 61 16.50 -3.12 10.58
CA GLU A 61 15.60 -4.16 10.02
C GLU A 61 14.37 -3.54 9.33
N ARG A 62 13.92 -2.39 9.83
CA ARG A 62 12.79 -1.66 9.25
C ARG A 62 13.13 -0.19 9.13
N THR A 63 12.57 0.45 8.12
CA THR A 63 12.72 1.89 7.89
C THR A 63 11.68 2.67 8.69
N LEU A 64 11.90 3.96 8.83
CA LEU A 64 10.93 4.84 9.48
C LEU A 64 9.58 4.82 8.74
N LEU A 65 9.61 4.76 7.43
CA LEU A 65 8.40 4.70 6.61
C LEU A 65 7.59 3.44 6.91
N GLU A 66 8.26 2.29 7.00
CA GLU A 66 7.62 1.02 7.33
C GLU A 66 7.03 1.03 8.75
N VAL A 67 7.77 1.55 9.71
CA VAL A 67 7.30 1.67 11.10
C VAL A 67 6.12 2.62 11.19
N SER A 68 6.15 3.72 10.45
CA SER A 68 5.04 4.66 10.37
C SER A 68 3.77 3.96 9.87
N TRP A 69 3.90 3.13 8.84
CA TRP A 69 2.79 2.35 8.32
C TRP A 69 2.21 1.42 9.38
N LYS A 70 3.10 0.70 10.10
CA LYS A 70 2.70 -0.23 11.17
C LYS A 70 1.93 0.49 12.28
N ILE A 71 2.39 1.68 12.66
CA ILE A 71 1.73 2.48 13.69
C ILE A 71 0.32 2.90 13.27
N LYS A 72 0.17 3.34 12.02
CA LYS A 72 -1.10 3.87 11.50
C LYS A 72 -2.11 2.78 11.15
N HIS A 73 -1.65 1.64 10.67
CA HIS A 73 -2.51 0.59 10.11
C HIS A 73 -2.53 -0.69 10.93
N ASP A 74 -1.74 -0.76 11.99
CA ASP A 74 -1.59 -1.95 12.84
C ASP A 74 -1.17 -3.20 12.07
N SER A 75 -0.48 -3.01 10.96
CA SER A 75 0.04 -4.07 10.10
C SER A 75 1.25 -3.53 9.33
N TRP A 76 2.14 -4.42 8.90
CA TRP A 76 3.26 -4.03 8.05
C TRP A 76 2.77 -3.74 6.64
N PRO A 77 3.45 -2.85 5.91
CA PRO A 77 3.08 -2.60 4.51
C PRO A 77 3.24 -3.89 3.70
N PRO A 78 2.36 -4.12 2.71
CA PRO A 78 2.43 -5.33 1.90
C PRO A 78 3.74 -5.37 1.09
N THR A 79 4.31 -6.58 0.97
CA THR A 79 5.48 -6.81 0.13
C THR A 79 5.06 -6.72 -1.34
N GLU A 80 6.05 -6.61 -2.24
CA GLU A 80 5.77 -6.62 -3.69
C GLU A 80 5.09 -7.92 -4.10
N GLU A 81 5.49 -9.04 -3.50
CA GLU A 81 4.84 -10.33 -3.74
C GLU A 81 3.39 -10.33 -3.30
N GLU A 82 3.10 -9.82 -2.11
CA GLU A 82 1.73 -9.72 -1.59
C GLU A 82 0.86 -8.81 -2.45
N LYS A 83 1.41 -7.68 -2.92
CA LYS A 83 0.70 -6.77 -3.83
C LYS A 83 0.36 -7.46 -5.14
N LEU A 84 1.30 -8.24 -5.67
CA LEU A 84 1.12 -8.97 -6.91
C LEU A 84 0.00 -10.01 -6.77
N ILE A 85 0.01 -10.77 -5.67
CA ILE A 85 -1.05 -11.76 -5.37
C ILE A 85 -2.41 -11.07 -5.29
N SER A 86 -2.49 -9.93 -4.62
CA SER A 86 -3.73 -9.16 -4.48
C SER A 86 -4.23 -8.66 -5.83
N GLN A 87 -3.34 -8.15 -6.68
CA GLN A 87 -3.69 -7.69 -8.03
C GLN A 87 -4.24 -8.83 -8.88
N ARG A 88 -3.57 -9.99 -8.86
CA ARG A 88 -4.01 -11.16 -9.61
C ARG A 88 -5.38 -11.63 -9.13
N SER A 89 -5.60 -11.68 -7.83
CA SER A 89 -6.90 -12.05 -7.25
C SER A 89 -8.01 -11.11 -7.70
N PHE A 90 -7.74 -9.81 -7.68
CA PHE A 90 -8.71 -8.79 -8.13
C PHE A 90 -9.06 -8.98 -9.60
N ILE A 91 -8.05 -9.21 -10.45
CA ILE A 91 -8.26 -9.40 -11.89
C ILE A 91 -9.05 -10.68 -12.16
N ARG A 92 -8.78 -11.75 -11.44
CA ARG A 92 -9.57 -12.99 -11.57
C ARG A 92 -11.03 -12.79 -11.21
N LYS A 93 -11.29 -11.94 -10.23
CA LYS A 93 -12.66 -11.59 -9.83
C LYS A 93 -13.34 -10.68 -10.86
N TYR A 94 -12.56 -9.79 -11.47
CA TYR A 94 -13.04 -8.81 -12.46
C TYR A 94 -12.20 -8.92 -13.74
N PRO A 95 -12.39 -9.98 -14.55
CA PRO A 95 -11.51 -10.24 -15.70
C PRO A 95 -11.53 -9.17 -16.78
N THR A 96 -12.57 -8.34 -16.83
CA THR A 96 -12.64 -7.24 -17.81
C THR A 96 -11.48 -6.27 -17.68
N SER A 97 -10.80 -6.24 -16.53
CA SER A 97 -9.61 -5.42 -16.35
C SER A 97 -8.46 -5.86 -17.26
N LEU A 98 -8.48 -7.08 -17.79
CA LEU A 98 -7.51 -7.54 -18.78
C LEU A 98 -7.76 -6.89 -20.16
N ILE A 99 -8.97 -6.43 -20.39
CA ILE A 99 -9.35 -5.73 -21.62
C ILE A 99 -9.13 -4.23 -21.47
N ASP A 100 -9.59 -3.67 -20.36
CA ASP A 100 -9.54 -2.22 -20.11
C ASP A 100 -8.09 -1.75 -19.83
N PHE A 101 -7.27 -2.59 -19.23
CA PHE A 101 -5.90 -2.28 -18.87
C PHE A 101 -4.96 -3.36 -19.41
N PRO A 102 -4.52 -3.25 -20.67
CA PRO A 102 -3.71 -4.30 -21.33
C PRO A 102 -2.44 -4.68 -20.57
N GLU A 103 -1.85 -3.79 -19.80
CA GLU A 103 -0.67 -4.06 -19.01
C GLU A 103 -0.91 -5.13 -17.93
N ASN A 104 -2.15 -5.34 -17.51
CA ASN A 104 -2.50 -6.38 -16.54
C ASN A 104 -2.24 -7.79 -17.09
N ARG A 105 -2.20 -7.94 -18.41
CA ARG A 105 -1.93 -9.23 -19.07
C ARG A 105 -0.57 -9.79 -18.73
N LYS A 106 0.39 -8.93 -18.41
CA LYS A 106 1.75 -9.31 -18.01
C LYS A 106 1.80 -10.09 -16.69
N LEU A 107 0.76 -9.99 -15.88
CA LEU A 107 0.68 -10.65 -14.58
C LEU A 107 0.30 -12.13 -14.69
N PHE A 108 -0.07 -12.60 -15.88
CA PHE A 108 -0.60 -13.93 -16.10
C PHE A 108 0.20 -14.67 -17.18
N SER A 109 0.25 -16.00 -17.06
CA SER A 109 0.82 -16.84 -18.08
C SER A 109 -0.12 -16.92 -19.29
N GLN A 110 0.40 -17.44 -20.41
CA GLN A 110 -0.42 -17.65 -21.61
C GLN A 110 -1.59 -18.60 -21.31
N GLU A 111 -1.36 -19.66 -20.55
CA GLU A 111 -2.41 -20.60 -20.17
C GLU A 111 -3.51 -19.94 -19.33
N GLU A 112 -3.12 -19.07 -18.41
CA GLU A 112 -4.08 -18.33 -17.60
C GLU A 112 -4.89 -17.36 -18.44
N LEU A 113 -4.26 -16.69 -19.41
CA LEU A 113 -4.95 -15.79 -20.31
C LEU A 113 -5.95 -16.54 -21.21
N GLU A 114 -5.59 -17.74 -21.67
CA GLU A 114 -6.48 -18.58 -22.47
C GLU A 114 -7.76 -18.93 -21.72
N GLU A 115 -7.67 -19.03 -20.40
CA GLU A 115 -8.82 -19.26 -19.53
C GLU A 115 -9.61 -17.98 -19.27
N LEU A 116 -8.93 -16.88 -18.94
CA LEU A 116 -9.55 -15.64 -18.48
C LEU A 116 -10.08 -14.73 -19.59
N ILE A 117 -9.40 -14.65 -20.72
CA ILE A 117 -9.77 -13.73 -21.80
C ILE A 117 -11.15 -14.02 -22.39
N PRO A 118 -11.52 -15.27 -22.70
CA PRO A 118 -12.88 -15.56 -23.18
C PRO A 118 -13.96 -15.12 -22.18
N ILE A 119 -13.70 -15.30 -20.90
CA ILE A 119 -14.63 -14.89 -19.83
C ILE A 119 -14.74 -13.36 -19.82
N ALA A 120 -13.61 -12.67 -19.90
CA ALA A 120 -13.56 -11.22 -19.91
C ALA A 120 -14.31 -10.63 -21.11
N GLU A 121 -14.09 -11.21 -22.29
CA GLU A 121 -14.77 -10.78 -23.53
C GLU A 121 -16.28 -10.96 -23.43
N LYS A 122 -16.71 -12.10 -22.90
CA LYS A 122 -18.13 -12.39 -22.73
C LYS A 122 -18.79 -11.39 -21.78
N ILE A 123 -18.17 -11.13 -20.64
CA ILE A 123 -18.68 -10.18 -19.65
C ILE A 123 -18.75 -8.77 -20.27
N ARG A 124 -17.73 -8.37 -21.01
CA ARG A 124 -17.68 -7.05 -21.63
C ARG A 124 -18.81 -6.88 -22.64
N ILE A 125 -19.04 -7.87 -23.48
CA ILE A 125 -20.11 -7.85 -24.50
C ILE A 125 -21.47 -7.82 -23.80
N GLU A 126 -21.68 -8.61 -22.77
CA GLU A 126 -22.95 -8.62 -22.03
C GLU A 126 -23.23 -7.29 -21.32
N SER A 127 -22.20 -6.62 -20.80
CA SER A 127 -22.37 -5.38 -20.03
C SER A 127 -22.35 -4.12 -20.87
N LYS A 128 -21.56 -4.09 -21.96
CA LYS A 128 -21.36 -2.90 -22.78
C LYS A 128 -21.85 -3.04 -24.21
N GLY A 129 -22.26 -4.25 -24.61
CA GLY A 129 -22.76 -4.51 -25.96
C GLY A 129 -21.68 -4.78 -26.99
N ASN A 130 -20.43 -4.44 -26.73
CA ASN A 130 -19.33 -4.65 -27.66
C ASN A 130 -17.98 -4.63 -26.95
N LEU A 131 -16.97 -5.06 -27.67
CA LEU A 131 -15.56 -4.89 -27.24
C LEU A 131 -15.07 -3.50 -27.68
N PRO A 132 -14.02 -2.97 -27.04
CA PRO A 132 -13.43 -1.71 -27.48
C PRO A 132 -13.02 -1.76 -28.97
N TRP A 133 -13.20 -0.65 -29.68
CA TRP A 133 -12.95 -0.60 -31.14
C TRP A 133 -11.49 -0.94 -31.50
N ASN A 134 -10.55 -0.64 -30.62
CA ASN A 134 -9.13 -0.90 -30.82
C ASN A 134 -8.65 -2.17 -30.11
N TYR A 135 -9.57 -3.00 -29.63
CA TYR A 135 -9.21 -4.19 -28.87
C TYR A 135 -8.62 -5.27 -29.80
N VAL A 136 -7.50 -5.82 -29.35
CA VAL A 136 -6.88 -6.97 -30.00
C VAL A 136 -6.71 -8.05 -28.92
N SER A 137 -7.24 -9.23 -29.18
CA SER A 137 -7.14 -10.33 -28.22
C SER A 137 -5.68 -10.74 -28.02
N PRO A 138 -5.23 -10.90 -26.75
CA PRO A 138 -3.89 -11.39 -26.47
C PRO A 138 -3.71 -12.86 -26.87
N LEU A 139 -4.80 -13.54 -27.19
CA LEU A 139 -4.75 -14.94 -27.65
C LEU A 139 -4.55 -15.05 -29.14
N GLU A 140 -4.78 -13.98 -29.89
CA GLU A 140 -4.49 -13.96 -31.32
C GLU A 140 -3.00 -13.86 -31.55
N LYS A 141 -2.47 -14.84 -32.27
CA LYS A 141 -1.08 -14.80 -32.65
C LYS A 141 -0.97 -13.94 -33.90
N GLY A 142 -0.26 -12.81 -33.77
CA GLY A 142 0.05 -11.99 -34.93
C GLY A 142 0.92 -12.79 -35.91
N GLU A 143 0.45 -12.90 -37.09
CA GLU A 143 1.18 -13.57 -38.15
C GLU A 143 1.72 -12.55 -39.14
#